data_7bbdd66e01db8a07bcf7b27b85e14b56
#
_entry.id   7bbdd66e01db8a07bcf7b27b85e14b56
#
_cell.length_a   1.000
_cell.length_b   1.000
_cell.length_c   1.000
_cell.angle_alpha   90.00
_cell.angle_beta   90.00
_cell.angle_gamma   90.00
#
_symmetry.space_group_name_H-M   'P 1'
#
loop_
_entity.id
_entity.type
_entity.pdbx_description
1 polymer ?
#
loop_
_entity_poly.entity_id
_entity_poly.type
_entity_poly.pdbx_seq_one_letter_code
_entity_poly.pdbx_strand_id
1 'polypeptide(L)'
;VAASDVYKRQVVLESKNSKEKLGVISCGSEVFPRLIKVGSTGKYMLSEELILHYVPKIFKGYTVKSKSLIRVTRNADIDADALYDEDLDYREFMADLIKKRKRLAPVRLELSRQLDSGIVDLLCKQLEVNKKSVFRNSTPLDLSFLFQIQDILRQKTELFYKKRVPQRFTAFDDNKPILPQIKKK
;
A
#
# COMPACT_ATOMS: atom_id res chain seq x y z
N VAL A 1 -2.62 -4.08 12.76
CA VAL A 1 -1.93 -3.91 11.47
C VAL A 1 -2.88 -3.14 10.56
N ALA A 2 -2.63 -1.85 10.38
CA ALA A 2 -3.39 -1.06 9.43
C ALA A 2 -3.19 -1.64 8.03
N ALA A 3 -4.20 -2.30 7.49
CA ALA A 3 -4.20 -2.70 6.11
C ALA A 3 -4.30 -1.44 5.27
N SER A 4 -3.17 -1.00 4.74
CA SER A 4 -3.14 0.03 3.73
C SER A 4 -3.75 -0.54 2.47
N ASP A 5 -5.06 -0.35 2.32
CA ASP A 5 -5.74 -0.79 1.13
C ASP A 5 -5.37 0.10 -0.06
N VAL A 6 -4.76 -0.58 -0.99
CA VAL A 6 -4.84 -0.34 -2.42
C VAL A 6 -4.12 0.90 -2.93
N TYR A 7 -2.95 0.62 -3.47
CA TYR A 7 -2.27 1.47 -4.45
C TYR A 7 -3.18 1.71 -5.64
N LYS A 8 -3.93 2.81 -5.63
CA LYS A 8 -4.56 3.33 -6.83
C LYS A 8 -3.68 4.47 -7.34
N ARG A 9 -3.10 4.28 -8.49
CA ARG A 9 -2.32 5.30 -9.19
C ARG A 9 -3.25 6.04 -10.11
N GLN A 10 -3.24 7.35 -10.01
CA GLN A 10 -4.09 8.20 -10.84
C GLN A 10 -3.27 9.02 -11.81
N VAL A 11 -3.80 9.14 -13.00
CA VAL A 11 -3.27 9.99 -14.06
C VAL A 11 -4.36 10.94 -14.48
N VAL A 12 -4.03 12.22 -14.58
CA VAL A 12 -4.99 13.20 -15.08
C VAL A 12 -4.83 13.34 -16.57
N LEU A 13 -5.93 13.18 -17.26
CA LEU A 13 -6.02 13.27 -18.70
C LEU A 13 -6.85 14.47 -19.11
N GLU A 14 -6.37 15.21 -20.08
CA GLU A 14 -7.17 16.21 -20.80
C GLU A 14 -7.75 15.58 -22.07
N SER A 15 -9.06 15.78 -22.26
CA SER A 15 -9.69 15.44 -23.53
C SER A 15 -9.56 16.61 -24.50
N LYS A 16 -9.44 16.36 -25.80
CA LYS A 16 -9.47 17.38 -26.86
C LYS A 16 -10.73 18.25 -26.85
N ASN A 17 -11.78 17.82 -26.15
CA ASN A 17 -13.07 18.53 -26.01
C ASN A 17 -13.26 19.11 -24.59
N SER A 18 -12.35 19.97 -24.14
CA SER A 18 -12.46 20.94 -23.02
C SER A 18 -12.93 20.42 -21.64
N LYS A 19 -13.14 19.14 -21.40
CA LYS A 19 -13.42 18.63 -20.04
C LYS A 19 -12.26 17.79 -19.55
N GLU A 20 -11.66 18.22 -18.43
CA GLU A 20 -10.66 17.45 -17.74
C GLU A 20 -11.24 16.09 -17.29
N LYS A 21 -10.55 15.03 -17.59
CA LYS A 21 -10.92 13.68 -17.19
C LYS A 21 -9.83 13.10 -16.31
N LEU A 22 -10.23 12.38 -15.29
CA LEU A 22 -9.33 11.67 -14.41
C LEU A 22 -9.20 10.23 -14.88
N GLY A 23 -7.99 9.82 -15.28
CA GLY A 23 -7.66 8.45 -15.61
C GLY A 23 -7.03 7.75 -14.40
N VAL A 24 -7.47 6.54 -14.10
CA VAL A 24 -6.95 5.74 -12.98
C VAL A 24 -6.39 4.44 -13.52
N ILE A 25 -5.15 4.13 -13.14
CA ILE A 25 -4.52 2.84 -13.43
C ILE A 25 -4.21 2.15 -12.11
N SER A 26 -4.72 0.97 -11.90
CA SER A 26 -4.33 0.13 -10.77
C SER A 26 -2.97 -0.51 -11.06
N CYS A 27 -2.04 -0.37 -10.12
CA CYS A 27 -0.72 -0.97 -10.26
C CYS A 27 -0.50 -2.00 -9.14
N GLY A 28 -1.43 -2.94 -9.01
CA GLY A 28 -1.27 -4.08 -8.11
C GLY A 28 -0.14 -5.00 -8.55
N SER A 29 0.51 -5.65 -7.60
CA SER A 29 1.58 -6.63 -7.84
C SER A 29 1.07 -7.96 -8.44
N GLU A 30 -0.22 -8.08 -8.63
CA GLU A 30 -0.86 -9.32 -9.14
C GLU A 30 -0.54 -9.60 -10.61
N VAL A 31 -0.28 -8.54 -11.40
CA VAL A 31 -0.04 -8.67 -12.84
C VAL A 31 1.45 -8.63 -13.18
N PHE A 32 2.22 -7.81 -12.49
CA PHE A 32 3.65 -7.64 -12.74
C PHE A 32 4.42 -7.59 -11.42
N PRO A 33 5.66 -8.16 -11.40
CA PRO A 33 6.53 -7.97 -10.25
C PRO A 33 6.78 -6.48 -10.05
N ARG A 34 6.75 -6.03 -8.81
CA ARG A 34 6.94 -4.62 -8.52
C ARG A 34 8.36 -4.15 -8.83
N LEU A 35 9.34 -5.01 -8.58
CA LEU A 35 10.75 -4.75 -8.87
C LEU A 35 11.14 -5.43 -10.19
N ILE A 36 11.35 -4.64 -11.24
CA ILE A 36 11.68 -5.13 -12.57
C ILE A 36 13.19 -5.04 -12.77
N LYS A 37 13.83 -6.17 -13.08
CA LYS A 37 15.27 -6.19 -13.41
C LYS A 37 15.49 -5.59 -14.80
N VAL A 38 16.42 -4.65 -14.90
CA VAL A 38 16.79 -3.98 -16.15
C VAL A 38 18.16 -4.47 -16.60
N GLY A 39 18.17 -5.25 -17.68
CA GLY A 39 19.40 -5.82 -18.23
C GLY A 39 20.10 -6.79 -17.28
N SER A 40 21.41 -6.98 -17.48
CA SER A 40 22.25 -7.90 -16.69
C SER A 40 23.03 -7.24 -15.54
N THR A 41 23.01 -5.90 -15.45
CA THR A 41 23.91 -5.11 -14.60
C THR A 41 23.47 -4.92 -13.15
N GLY A 42 22.53 -5.70 -12.65
CA GLY A 42 22.00 -5.54 -11.27
C GLY A 42 21.17 -4.28 -11.04
N LYS A 43 20.71 -3.64 -12.11
CA LYS A 43 19.81 -2.47 -12.05
C LYS A 43 18.37 -2.95 -11.96
N TYR A 44 17.59 -2.22 -11.15
CA TYR A 44 16.17 -2.50 -10.97
C TYR A 44 15.36 -1.23 -11.12
N MET A 45 14.13 -1.36 -11.56
CA MET A 45 13.18 -0.27 -11.70
C MET A 45 11.85 -0.70 -11.06
N LEU A 46 11.16 0.23 -10.44
CA LEU A 46 9.80 0.00 -9.93
C LEU A 46 8.80 -0.03 -11.09
N SER A 47 7.92 -1.03 -11.11
CA SER A 47 6.88 -1.17 -12.15
C SER A 47 6.01 0.07 -12.28
N GLU A 48 5.81 0.77 -11.16
CA GLU A 48 5.08 2.02 -11.12
C GLU A 48 5.71 3.14 -11.96
N GLU A 49 7.00 3.27 -11.94
CA GLU A 49 7.68 4.30 -12.75
C GLU A 49 7.61 3.93 -14.23
N LEU A 50 7.67 2.64 -14.54
CA LEU A 50 7.48 2.17 -15.92
C LEU A 50 6.07 2.50 -16.42
N ILE A 51 5.05 2.22 -15.62
CA ILE A 51 3.66 2.54 -15.96
C ILE A 51 3.50 4.05 -16.15
N LEU A 52 4.03 4.87 -15.24
CA LEU A 52 4.00 6.33 -15.39
C LEU A 52 4.65 6.81 -16.67
N HIS A 53 5.74 6.17 -17.08
CA HIS A 53 6.41 6.51 -18.34
C HIS A 53 5.48 6.25 -19.54
N TYR A 54 4.79 5.11 -19.56
CA TYR A 54 3.95 4.70 -20.67
C TYR A 54 2.50 5.18 -20.61
N VAL A 55 2.11 5.97 -19.64
CA VAL A 55 0.76 6.55 -19.51
C VAL A 55 0.24 7.15 -20.83
N PRO A 56 1.01 7.97 -21.58
CA PRO A 56 0.51 8.52 -22.84
C PRO A 56 0.19 7.46 -23.90
N LYS A 57 0.85 6.30 -23.84
CA LYS A 57 0.57 5.18 -24.74
C LYS A 57 -0.66 4.37 -24.28
N ILE A 58 -0.91 4.31 -22.98
CA ILE A 58 -2.06 3.60 -22.41
C ILE A 58 -3.35 4.36 -22.72
N PHE A 59 -3.34 5.68 -22.58
CA PHE A 59 -4.49 6.53 -22.83
C PHE A 59 -4.40 7.18 -24.22
N LYS A 60 -4.44 6.37 -25.26
CA LYS A 60 -4.46 6.86 -26.63
C LYS A 60 -5.66 7.79 -26.89
N GLY A 61 -5.43 8.92 -27.52
CA GLY A 61 -6.48 9.90 -27.81
C GLY A 61 -6.71 10.96 -26.75
N TYR A 62 -5.95 10.92 -25.66
CA TYR A 62 -5.95 11.95 -24.62
C TYR A 62 -4.59 12.62 -24.52
N THR A 63 -4.60 13.91 -24.22
CA THR A 63 -3.38 14.63 -23.85
C THR A 63 -3.19 14.54 -22.34
N VAL A 64 -2.07 14.00 -21.90
CA VAL A 64 -1.75 13.86 -20.47
C VAL A 64 -1.16 15.19 -19.97
N LYS A 65 -1.91 15.92 -19.17
CA LYS A 65 -1.44 17.19 -18.55
C LYS A 65 -0.48 16.93 -17.40
N SER A 66 -0.88 16.09 -16.47
CA SER A 66 -0.05 15.74 -15.32
C SER A 66 -0.28 14.30 -14.91
N LYS A 67 0.69 13.73 -14.21
CA LYS A 67 0.67 12.35 -13.75
C LYS A 67 1.38 12.20 -12.42
N SER A 68 0.80 11.47 -11.51
CA SER A 68 1.38 11.18 -10.20
C SER A 68 0.97 9.79 -9.74
N LEU A 69 1.84 9.16 -8.96
CA LEU A 69 1.41 8.03 -8.13
C LEU A 69 0.65 8.60 -6.95
N ILE A 70 -0.44 7.95 -6.61
CA ILE A 70 -1.18 8.29 -5.40
C ILE A 70 -1.33 7.07 -4.51
N ARG A 71 -1.37 7.33 -3.21
CA ARG A 71 -1.73 6.36 -2.19
C ARG A 71 -2.84 6.93 -1.33
N VAL A 72 -3.91 6.17 -1.17
CA VAL A 72 -5.02 6.53 -0.29
C VAL A 72 -4.97 5.62 0.92
N THR A 73 -4.86 6.20 2.10
CA THR A 73 -5.00 5.48 3.36
C THR A 73 -6.41 5.67 3.87
N ARG A 74 -7.09 4.58 4.20
CA ARG A 74 -8.44 4.58 4.74
C ARG A 74 -8.41 4.33 6.24
N ASN A 75 -9.42 4.78 6.93
CA ASN A 75 -9.60 4.42 8.34
C ASN A 75 -9.67 2.89 8.45
N ALA A 76 -9.00 2.32 9.44
CA ALA A 76 -9.04 0.87 9.70
C ALA A 76 -9.95 0.54 10.90
N ASP A 77 -10.46 1.59 11.55
CA ASP A 77 -11.27 1.44 12.75
C ASP A 77 -12.68 1.02 12.36
N ILE A 78 -12.95 -0.24 12.55
CA ILE A 78 -14.29 -0.82 12.47
C ILE A 78 -14.60 -1.26 13.88
N ASP A 79 -15.63 -0.69 14.44
CA ASP A 79 -16.19 -1.18 15.70
C ASP A 79 -16.74 -2.59 15.47
N ALA A 80 -15.89 -3.57 15.68
CA ALA A 80 -16.23 -4.97 15.49
C ALA A 80 -17.29 -5.42 16.52
N ASP A 81 -17.24 -4.85 17.72
CA ASP A 81 -18.16 -5.21 18.81
C ASP A 81 -19.58 -4.70 18.51
N ALA A 82 -19.70 -3.52 17.88
CA ALA A 82 -20.99 -2.98 17.45
C ALA A 82 -21.62 -3.73 16.26
N LEU A 83 -20.86 -4.58 15.60
CA LEU A 83 -21.31 -5.34 14.43
C LEU A 83 -21.45 -6.85 14.70
N TYR A 84 -21.05 -7.28 15.87
CA TYR A 84 -21.14 -8.68 16.26
C TYR A 84 -22.60 -9.00 16.65
N ASP A 85 -23.19 -9.88 15.87
CA ASP A 85 -24.50 -10.48 16.16
C ASP A 85 -24.24 -11.94 16.54
N GLU A 86 -24.68 -12.35 17.72
CA GLU A 86 -24.46 -13.70 18.25
C GLU A 86 -25.07 -14.80 17.36
N ASP A 87 -26.06 -14.44 16.54
CA ASP A 87 -26.73 -15.35 15.61
C ASP A 87 -26.06 -15.46 14.24
N LEU A 88 -25.03 -14.64 13.95
CA LEU A 88 -24.33 -14.66 12.67
C LEU A 88 -23.16 -15.66 12.67
N ASP A 89 -23.08 -16.49 11.62
CA ASP A 89 -21.89 -17.30 11.38
C ASP A 89 -20.63 -16.40 11.27
N TYR A 90 -19.61 -16.76 12.00
CA TYR A 90 -18.33 -16.02 12.03
C TYR A 90 -17.76 -15.75 10.63
N ARG A 91 -17.97 -16.64 9.66
CA ARG A 91 -17.54 -16.45 8.26
C ARG A 91 -18.31 -15.34 7.58
N GLU A 92 -19.61 -15.24 7.77
CA GLU A 92 -20.45 -14.18 7.20
C GLU A 92 -20.12 -12.86 7.84
N PHE A 93 -19.94 -12.84 9.15
CA PHE A 93 -19.47 -11.67 9.90
C PHE A 93 -18.13 -11.15 9.36
N MET A 94 -17.14 -12.02 9.18
CA MET A 94 -15.83 -11.61 8.62
C MET A 94 -15.92 -11.16 7.18
N ALA A 95 -16.77 -11.77 6.36
CA ALA A 95 -16.98 -11.34 4.98
C ALA A 95 -17.59 -9.94 4.90
N ASP A 96 -18.53 -9.62 5.77
CA ASP A 96 -19.16 -8.30 5.85
C ASP A 96 -18.21 -7.24 6.44
N LEU A 97 -17.42 -7.60 7.43
CA LEU A 97 -16.32 -6.74 7.91
C LEU A 97 -15.37 -6.36 6.79
N ILE A 98 -14.96 -7.31 5.96
CA ILE A 98 -14.07 -7.06 4.81
C ILE A 98 -14.74 -6.17 3.78
N LYS A 99 -16.04 -6.35 3.50
CA LYS A 99 -16.82 -5.48 2.60
C LYS A 99 -16.92 -4.06 3.14
N LYS A 100 -17.24 -3.90 4.43
CA LYS A 100 -17.32 -2.59 5.10
C LYS A 100 -15.97 -1.89 5.10
N ARG A 101 -14.86 -2.62 5.31
CA ARG A 101 -13.50 -2.09 5.28
C ARG A 101 -13.15 -1.41 3.95
N LYS A 102 -13.64 -1.93 2.83
CA LYS A 102 -13.45 -1.31 1.50
C LYS A 102 -14.15 0.04 1.35
N ARG A 103 -15.13 0.33 2.21
CA ARG A 103 -15.93 1.57 2.20
C ARG A 103 -15.53 2.58 3.27
N LEU A 104 -14.51 2.27 4.07
CA LEU A 104 -14.08 3.18 5.13
C LEU A 104 -13.57 4.51 4.57
N ALA A 105 -13.86 5.57 5.31
CA ALA A 105 -13.49 6.92 4.91
C ALA A 105 -11.98 7.06 4.70
N PRO A 106 -11.54 7.64 3.58
CA PRO A 106 -10.13 7.93 3.38
C PRO A 106 -9.69 9.04 4.33
N VAL A 107 -8.57 8.81 5.01
CA VAL A 107 -8.02 9.74 6.01
C VAL A 107 -6.74 10.42 5.54
N ARG A 108 -6.10 9.89 4.49
CA ARG A 108 -4.84 10.42 3.98
C ARG A 108 -4.71 10.16 2.48
N LEU A 109 -4.27 11.18 1.75
CA LEU A 109 -3.89 11.12 0.35
C LEU A 109 -2.43 11.48 0.20
N GLU A 110 -1.63 10.61 -0.37
CA GLU A 110 -0.21 10.83 -0.65
C GLU A 110 0.03 10.90 -2.15
N LEU A 111 0.85 11.85 -2.57
CA LEU A 111 1.21 12.09 -3.96
C LEU A 111 2.73 11.96 -4.12
N SER A 112 3.20 11.27 -5.16
CA SER A 112 4.63 11.16 -5.47
C SER A 112 5.16 12.37 -6.25
N ARG A 113 4.28 13.11 -6.91
CA ARG A 113 4.63 14.28 -7.74
C ARG A 113 3.64 15.41 -7.49
N GLN A 114 4.08 16.62 -7.78
CA GLN A 114 3.19 17.77 -7.72
C GLN A 114 2.13 17.66 -8.83
N LEU A 115 0.90 17.91 -8.45
CA LEU A 115 -0.24 18.06 -9.35
C LEU A 115 -0.75 19.50 -9.26
N ASP A 116 -1.46 19.95 -10.30
CA ASP A 116 -2.14 21.24 -10.27
C ASP A 116 -3.20 21.28 -9.18
N SER A 117 -3.41 22.46 -8.58
CA SER A 117 -4.34 22.63 -7.46
C SER A 117 -5.76 22.20 -7.80
N GLY A 118 -6.24 22.50 -9.01
CA GLY A 118 -7.56 22.07 -9.47
C GLY A 118 -7.74 20.56 -9.54
N ILE A 119 -6.67 19.83 -9.87
CA ILE A 119 -6.64 18.37 -9.91
C ILE A 119 -6.66 17.80 -8.50
N VAL A 120 -5.87 18.39 -7.59
CA VAL A 120 -5.87 18.00 -6.18
C VAL A 120 -7.27 18.21 -5.58
N ASP A 121 -7.92 19.31 -5.92
CA ASP A 121 -9.29 19.61 -5.49
C ASP A 121 -10.30 18.59 -6.00
N LEU A 122 -10.19 18.21 -7.28
CA LEU A 122 -11.02 17.18 -7.87
C LEU A 122 -10.80 15.81 -7.18
N LEU A 123 -9.54 15.45 -6.92
CA LEU A 123 -9.20 14.23 -6.19
C LEU A 123 -9.76 14.22 -4.78
N CYS A 124 -9.58 15.32 -4.05
CA CYS A 124 -10.13 15.47 -2.69
C CYS A 124 -11.64 15.32 -2.68
N LYS A 125 -12.32 15.93 -3.64
CA LYS A 125 -13.79 15.83 -3.78
C LYS A 125 -14.24 14.39 -4.11
N GLN A 126 -13.58 13.73 -5.07
CA GLN A 126 -13.95 12.37 -5.48
C GLN A 126 -13.64 11.32 -4.43
N LEU A 127 -12.57 11.52 -3.66
CA LEU A 127 -12.12 10.61 -2.62
C LEU A 127 -12.67 10.97 -1.23
N GLU A 128 -13.39 12.08 -1.11
CA GLU A 128 -13.90 12.59 0.17
C GLU A 128 -12.79 12.82 1.22
N VAL A 129 -11.61 13.27 0.77
CA VAL A 129 -10.44 13.55 1.62
C VAL A 129 -10.32 15.03 1.87
N ASN A 130 -10.04 15.41 3.12
CA ASN A 130 -9.76 16.81 3.46
C ASN A 130 -8.42 17.24 2.80
N LYS A 131 -8.36 18.46 2.25
CA LYS A 131 -7.13 19.04 1.68
C LYS A 131 -5.96 19.05 2.66
N LYS A 132 -6.22 19.22 3.96
CA LYS A 132 -5.20 19.16 5.02
C LYS A 132 -4.56 17.78 5.17
N SER A 133 -5.21 16.75 4.65
CA SER A 133 -4.74 15.36 4.67
C SER A 133 -4.05 14.93 3.37
N VAL A 134 -3.67 15.90 2.52
CA VAL A 134 -2.92 15.65 1.30
C VAL A 134 -1.43 15.89 1.57
N PHE A 135 -0.61 14.87 1.34
CA PHE A 135 0.83 14.90 1.56
C PHE A 135 1.57 14.62 0.26
N ARG A 136 2.71 15.26 0.08
CA ARG A 136 3.61 15.03 -1.04
C ARG A 136 4.91 14.41 -0.54
N ASN A 137 5.26 13.27 -1.09
CA ASN A 137 6.49 12.55 -0.76
C ASN A 137 7.37 12.43 -2.00
N SER A 138 8.65 12.74 -1.87
CA SER A 138 9.65 12.54 -2.93
C SER A 138 10.18 11.10 -3.00
N THR A 139 9.88 10.30 -1.98
CA THR A 139 10.24 8.87 -1.90
C THR A 139 9.13 8.00 -2.49
N PRO A 140 9.41 6.72 -2.84
CA PRO A 140 8.36 5.77 -3.18
C PRO A 140 7.29 5.71 -2.09
N LEU A 141 6.02 5.76 -2.47
CA LEU A 141 4.91 5.80 -1.52
C LEU A 141 4.72 4.50 -0.72
N ASP A 142 5.33 3.43 -1.17
CA ASP A 142 5.37 2.14 -0.49
C ASP A 142 6.77 1.56 -0.55
N LEU A 143 7.26 1.15 0.59
CA LEU A 143 8.59 0.59 0.77
C LEU A 143 8.60 -0.95 0.85
N SER A 144 7.47 -1.61 0.61
CA SER A 144 7.40 -3.09 0.68
C SER A 144 8.34 -3.79 -0.31
N PHE A 145 8.71 -3.13 -1.42
CA PHE A 145 9.70 -3.67 -2.36
C PHE A 145 11.09 -3.89 -1.75
N LEU A 146 11.39 -3.23 -0.62
CA LEU A 146 12.67 -3.42 0.09
C LEU A 146 12.84 -4.85 0.58
N PHE A 147 11.77 -5.58 0.88
CA PHE A 147 11.85 -7.00 1.22
C PHE A 147 12.39 -7.83 0.05
N GLN A 148 12.00 -7.49 -1.19
CA GLN A 148 12.54 -8.14 -2.38
C GLN A 148 14.04 -7.81 -2.58
N ILE A 149 14.45 -6.57 -2.29
CA ILE A 149 15.87 -6.17 -2.31
C ILE A 149 16.65 -6.94 -1.25
N GLN A 150 16.09 -7.12 -0.07
CA GLN A 150 16.69 -7.93 0.99
C GLN A 150 16.99 -9.35 0.51
N ASP A 151 16.04 -9.98 -0.19
CA ASP A 151 16.24 -11.33 -0.75
C ASP A 151 17.31 -11.38 -1.83
N ILE A 152 17.37 -10.37 -2.70
CA ILE A 152 18.40 -10.25 -3.75
C ILE A 152 19.81 -10.09 -3.13
N LEU A 153 19.91 -9.37 -2.01
CA LEU A 153 21.17 -9.07 -1.33
C LEU A 153 21.54 -10.08 -0.24
N ARG A 154 20.77 -11.16 -0.08
CA ARG A 154 20.92 -12.13 1.02
C ARG A 154 22.37 -12.69 1.17
N GLN A 155 23.11 -12.78 0.07
CA GLN A 155 24.50 -13.26 0.10
C GLN A 155 25.50 -12.21 0.63
N LYS A 156 25.12 -10.95 0.70
CA LYS A 156 25.95 -9.85 1.22
C LYS A 156 25.73 -9.70 2.72
N THR A 157 26.32 -10.62 3.48
CA THR A 157 26.10 -10.71 4.94
C THR A 157 26.50 -9.46 5.70
N GLU A 158 27.40 -8.66 5.15
CA GLU A 158 27.86 -7.37 5.71
C GLU A 158 26.75 -6.31 5.77
N LEU A 159 25.68 -6.46 4.96
CA LEU A 159 24.55 -5.55 4.94
C LEU A 159 23.46 -5.91 5.97
N PHE A 160 23.61 -7.03 6.67
CA PHE A 160 22.59 -7.52 7.58
C PHE A 160 23.11 -7.54 9.03
N TYR A 161 22.23 -7.25 9.96
CA TYR A 161 22.53 -7.44 11.37
C TYR A 161 22.76 -8.92 11.67
N LYS A 162 23.70 -9.19 12.56
CA LYS A 162 23.90 -10.53 13.08
C LYS A 162 22.61 -11.06 13.71
N LYS A 163 22.27 -12.30 13.39
CA LYS A 163 21.08 -12.93 13.97
C LYS A 163 21.23 -12.95 15.50
N ARG A 164 20.29 -12.31 16.19
CA ARG A 164 20.26 -12.37 17.65
C ARG A 164 19.77 -13.74 18.07
N VAL A 165 20.51 -14.36 18.97
CA VAL A 165 20.05 -15.58 19.65
C VAL A 165 19.15 -15.11 20.80
N PRO A 166 17.89 -15.60 20.89
CA PRO A 166 17.02 -15.27 22.01
C PRO A 166 17.70 -15.68 23.31
N GLN A 167 17.67 -14.78 24.29
CA GLN A 167 18.14 -15.14 25.63
C GLN A 167 17.20 -16.18 26.24
N ARG A 168 17.81 -17.19 26.81
CA ARG A 168 17.08 -18.23 27.51
C ARG A 168 16.54 -17.68 28.82
N PHE A 169 15.26 -17.84 29.06
CA PHE A 169 14.68 -17.46 30.35
C PHE A 169 14.96 -18.56 31.35
N THR A 170 15.87 -18.29 32.28
CA THR A 170 16.43 -19.29 33.23
C THR A 170 15.40 -19.87 34.21
N ALA A 171 14.25 -19.22 34.36
CA ALA A 171 13.17 -19.70 35.24
C ALA A 171 12.32 -20.84 34.62
N PHE A 172 12.53 -21.18 33.36
CA PHE A 172 11.86 -22.30 32.70
C PHE A 172 12.83 -23.42 32.39
N ASP A 173 12.41 -24.65 32.68
CA ASP A 173 13.11 -25.87 32.31
C ASP A 173 12.57 -26.37 30.95
N ASP A 174 13.43 -26.37 29.93
CA ASP A 174 13.02 -26.76 28.57
C ASP A 174 12.61 -28.24 28.46
N ASN A 175 12.99 -29.06 29.44
CA ASN A 175 12.63 -30.48 29.48
C ASN A 175 11.25 -30.74 30.13
N LYS A 176 10.58 -29.70 30.58
CA LYS A 176 9.25 -29.80 31.23
C LYS A 176 8.18 -29.09 30.44
N PRO A 177 6.93 -29.55 30.47
CA PRO A 177 5.82 -28.86 29.85
C PRO A 177 5.70 -27.42 30.36
N ILE A 178 5.49 -26.45 29.44
CA ILE A 178 5.47 -25.01 29.77
C ILE A 178 4.30 -24.65 30.70
N LEU A 179 3.09 -25.17 30.43
CA LEU A 179 1.88 -24.81 31.18
C LEU A 179 1.96 -25.04 32.70
N PRO A 180 2.47 -26.21 33.19
CA PRO A 180 2.67 -26.41 34.64
C PRO A 180 3.68 -25.46 35.25
N GLN A 181 4.67 -25.00 34.46
CA GLN A 181 5.69 -24.06 34.96
C GLN A 181 5.14 -22.64 35.11
N ILE A 182 4.25 -22.22 34.19
CA ILE A 182 3.56 -20.91 34.27
C ILE A 182 2.61 -20.87 35.49
N LYS A 183 1.92 -21.96 35.79
CA LYS A 183 0.98 -22.04 36.92
C LYS A 183 1.64 -22.03 38.30
N LYS A 184 2.94 -22.27 38.38
CA LYS A 184 3.70 -22.25 39.67
C LYS A 184 4.21 -20.86 40.05
N LYS A 185 3.98 -19.85 39.24
CA LYS A 185 4.24 -18.44 39.51
C LYS A 185 2.92 -17.72 39.78
#